data_6fd3901d1880a9c11827754003f85837
#
_entry.id   6fd3901d1880a9c11827754003f85837
#
_cell.length_a   1.000
_cell.length_b   1.000
_cell.length_c   1.000
_cell.angle_alpha   90.00
_cell.angle_beta   90.00
_cell.angle_gamma   90.00
#
_symmetry.space_group_name_H-M   'P 1'
#
loop_
_entity.id
_entity.type
_entity.pdbx_description
1 polymer ?
#
loop_
_entity_poly.entity_id
_entity_poly.type
_entity_poly.pdbx_seq_one_letter_code
_entity_poly.pdbx_strand_id
1 'polypeptide(L)'
;MSSWKKPRENTIESLVHGIKFSDGVEFDLRLSDDEQLVLYHNSITEDNRFPECELAEDLPDYIKTFEELLSKKEFTREFTEEGKFACIELKAPHPNSGKAGGWIRGAKRLEHMQKMVDLVNESLDSIEIGSTSAVIYSFEKKILQTKRKASDLKVSRLMPYLRQWGNEFSQRTLAIPSYVMNSLPRLMEKNKKNGSPMLPCALEYLDGYTRFLNIGTSVGIDGKYLQKLNRLRGGYPVYVWPGKPELERKLWEAGLTGMSDDFSPELVTLPSGHARWSRPATQPLSNDDLEKLDSTPKEHHAEKIDEMKREVTPWSEFSDFERIAFTKDWIKRWGWKRKEEDILEEVSENSLPWESVRIVGHRGSGKTHGW
;
A
#
# COMPACT_ATOMS: atom_id res chain seq x y z
N MET A 1 -14.96 -7.17 -26.96
CA MET A 1 -13.90 -6.20 -26.60
C MET A 1 -14.33 -5.49 -25.36
N SER A 2 -13.48 -5.42 -24.35
CA SER A 2 -13.73 -4.71 -23.10
C SER A 2 -14.18 -3.27 -23.37
N SER A 3 -15.27 -2.85 -22.75
CA SER A 3 -15.70 -1.44 -22.76
C SER A 3 -15.01 -0.63 -21.66
N TRP A 4 -14.40 -1.30 -20.68
CA TRP A 4 -13.72 -0.64 -19.58
C TRP A 4 -12.35 -0.12 -19.97
N LYS A 5 -12.13 1.14 -19.69
CA LYS A 5 -10.81 1.81 -19.88
C LYS A 5 -10.24 2.13 -18.52
N LYS A 6 -9.06 1.59 -18.24
CA LYS A 6 -8.35 1.86 -16.98
C LYS A 6 -8.14 3.38 -16.82
N PRO A 7 -8.60 3.98 -15.71
CA PRO A 7 -8.31 5.37 -15.41
C PRO A 7 -6.80 5.60 -15.24
N ARG A 8 -6.35 6.81 -15.53
CA ARG A 8 -4.95 7.20 -15.31
C ARG A 8 -4.59 7.06 -13.83
N GLU A 9 -3.44 6.49 -13.53
CA GLU A 9 -2.93 6.34 -12.17
C GLU A 9 -2.85 7.67 -11.40
N ASN A 10 -3.02 7.64 -10.10
CA ASN A 10 -3.01 8.80 -9.20
C ASN A 10 -4.01 9.91 -9.58
N THR A 11 -5.06 9.60 -10.31
CA THR A 11 -6.20 10.52 -10.51
C THR A 11 -7.32 10.21 -9.53
N ILE A 12 -8.19 11.17 -9.28
CA ILE A 12 -9.37 10.98 -8.43
C ILE A 12 -10.22 9.80 -8.95
N GLU A 13 -10.43 9.73 -10.27
CA GLU A 13 -11.18 8.63 -10.90
C GLU A 13 -10.54 7.26 -10.60
N SER A 14 -9.21 7.15 -10.73
CA SER A 14 -8.48 5.92 -10.44
C SER A 14 -8.58 5.52 -8.97
N LEU A 15 -8.47 6.48 -8.06
CA LEU A 15 -8.49 6.24 -6.62
C LEU A 15 -9.90 5.85 -6.13
N VAL A 16 -10.93 6.55 -6.60
CA VAL A 16 -12.34 6.22 -6.31
C VAL A 16 -12.69 4.83 -6.85
N HIS A 17 -12.27 4.51 -8.08
CA HIS A 17 -12.50 3.17 -8.62
C HIS A 17 -11.71 2.12 -7.82
N GLY A 18 -10.41 2.35 -7.60
CA GLY A 18 -9.54 1.40 -6.90
C GLY A 18 -10.06 1.05 -5.51
N ILE A 19 -10.40 2.05 -4.69
CA ILE A 19 -10.89 1.82 -3.33
C ILE A 19 -12.22 1.07 -3.30
N LYS A 20 -13.09 1.29 -4.28
CA LYS A 20 -14.38 0.59 -4.38
C LYS A 20 -14.23 -0.92 -4.60
N PHE A 21 -13.18 -1.34 -5.32
CA PHE A 21 -12.96 -2.75 -5.70
C PHE A 21 -11.84 -3.44 -4.93
N SER A 22 -11.28 -2.81 -3.90
CA SER A 22 -10.18 -3.34 -3.08
C SER A 22 -10.41 -3.08 -1.60
N ASP A 23 -9.50 -3.57 -0.75
CA ASP A 23 -9.49 -3.30 0.70
C ASP A 23 -8.87 -1.94 1.04
N GLY A 24 -8.37 -1.22 0.06
CA GLY A 24 -7.76 0.08 0.22
C GLY A 24 -7.02 0.53 -1.03
N VAL A 25 -6.44 1.71 -0.98
CA VAL A 25 -5.66 2.28 -2.08
C VAL A 25 -4.30 2.76 -1.62
N GLU A 26 -3.37 2.71 -2.54
CA GLU A 26 -2.09 3.38 -2.44
C GLU A 26 -2.06 4.54 -3.43
N PHE A 27 -1.46 5.65 -3.03
CA PHE A 27 -1.25 6.81 -3.89
C PHE A 27 -0.08 7.68 -3.44
N ASP A 28 0.39 8.48 -4.38
CA ASP A 28 1.58 9.31 -4.23
C ASP A 28 1.20 10.78 -4.08
N LEU A 29 1.78 11.44 -3.07
CA LEU A 29 1.63 12.88 -2.87
C LEU A 29 2.96 13.60 -3.08
N ARG A 30 2.89 14.78 -3.72
CA ARG A 30 3.95 15.78 -3.82
C ARG A 30 3.48 17.10 -3.24
N LEU A 31 4.42 17.94 -2.90
CA LEU A 31 4.14 19.31 -2.44
C LEU A 31 4.43 20.27 -3.59
N SER A 32 3.44 21.07 -3.97
CA SER A 32 3.57 22.18 -4.92
C SER A 32 4.33 23.37 -4.33
N ASP A 33 4.61 24.41 -5.13
CA ASP A 33 5.32 25.60 -4.67
C ASP A 33 4.50 26.43 -3.68
N ASP A 34 3.18 26.44 -3.83
CA ASP A 34 2.21 27.06 -2.92
C ASP A 34 1.80 26.13 -1.75
N GLU A 35 2.62 25.11 -1.47
CA GLU A 35 2.47 24.20 -0.34
C GLU A 35 1.16 23.39 -0.32
N GLN A 36 0.59 23.08 -1.48
CA GLN A 36 -0.53 22.16 -1.59
C GLN A 36 -0.06 20.74 -1.87
N LEU A 37 -0.72 19.76 -1.25
CA LEU A 37 -0.48 18.34 -1.57
C LEU A 37 -1.19 17.99 -2.88
N VAL A 38 -0.44 17.46 -3.86
CA VAL A 38 -0.94 17.08 -5.18
C VAL A 38 -0.72 15.60 -5.46
N LEU A 39 -1.68 14.97 -6.13
CA LEU A 39 -1.67 13.55 -6.49
C LEU A 39 -0.78 13.31 -7.72
N TYR A 40 0.48 12.94 -7.51
CA TYR A 40 1.38 12.69 -8.63
C TYR A 40 2.59 11.83 -8.26
N HIS A 41 2.85 10.80 -9.07
CA HIS A 41 3.98 9.89 -8.84
C HIS A 41 5.32 10.44 -9.33
N ASN A 42 5.39 10.85 -10.61
CA ASN A 42 6.66 11.16 -11.25
C ASN A 42 7.31 12.43 -10.69
N SER A 43 8.62 12.52 -10.80
CA SER A 43 9.37 13.70 -10.34
C SER A 43 9.34 14.87 -11.31
N ILE A 44 8.93 14.61 -12.55
CA ILE A 44 8.83 15.58 -13.64
C ILE A 44 7.51 15.32 -14.37
N THR A 45 6.77 16.36 -14.68
CA THR A 45 5.54 16.28 -15.46
C THR A 45 5.82 15.95 -16.93
N GLU A 46 4.80 15.59 -17.69
CA GLU A 46 4.97 15.26 -19.13
C GLU A 46 5.46 16.45 -19.97
N ASP A 47 5.20 17.67 -19.52
CA ASP A 47 5.69 18.93 -20.09
C ASP A 47 7.03 19.40 -19.49
N ASN A 48 7.78 18.49 -18.85
CA ASN A 48 9.12 18.68 -18.29
C ASN A 48 9.23 19.73 -17.16
N ARG A 49 8.18 19.93 -16.36
CA ARG A 49 8.21 20.78 -15.18
C ARG A 49 8.37 19.95 -13.90
N PHE A 50 8.94 20.56 -12.84
CA PHE A 50 8.99 19.96 -11.51
C PHE A 50 7.74 20.37 -10.73
N PRO A 51 6.87 19.44 -10.30
CA PRO A 51 5.64 19.78 -9.56
C PRO A 51 5.89 20.69 -8.35
N GLU A 52 7.00 20.48 -7.66
CA GLU A 52 7.41 21.27 -6.51
C GLU A 52 7.88 22.71 -6.83
N CYS A 53 7.94 23.10 -8.10
CA CYS A 53 8.27 24.45 -8.56
C CYS A 53 7.09 25.19 -9.17
N GLU A 54 5.92 24.55 -9.24
CA GLU A 54 4.70 25.09 -9.84
C GLU A 54 3.64 25.32 -8.77
N LEU A 55 2.75 26.30 -8.97
CA LEU A 55 1.52 26.40 -8.20
C LEU A 55 0.61 25.22 -8.52
N ALA A 56 -0.20 24.78 -7.58
CA ALA A 56 -1.08 23.63 -7.81
C ALA A 56 -2.04 23.88 -8.99
N GLU A 57 -2.54 25.12 -9.17
CA GLU A 57 -3.42 25.52 -10.26
C GLU A 57 -2.75 25.55 -11.64
N ASP A 58 -1.41 25.70 -11.69
CA ASP A 58 -0.63 25.72 -12.93
C ASP A 58 -0.19 24.34 -13.40
N LEU A 59 -0.43 23.31 -12.58
CA LEU A 59 -0.13 21.92 -12.94
C LEU A 59 -1.14 21.38 -13.97
N PRO A 60 -0.77 20.37 -14.77
CA PRO A 60 -1.69 19.75 -15.72
C PRO A 60 -3.01 19.29 -15.07
N ASP A 61 -4.13 19.46 -15.75
CA ASP A 61 -5.49 19.20 -15.26
C ASP A 61 -5.70 17.80 -14.63
N TYR A 62 -4.92 16.80 -15.01
CA TYR A 62 -5.00 15.46 -14.44
C TYR A 62 -4.30 15.32 -13.09
N ILE A 63 -3.51 16.31 -12.68
CA ILE A 63 -2.89 16.39 -11.35
C ILE A 63 -3.83 17.21 -10.46
N LYS A 64 -4.49 16.53 -9.54
CA LYS A 64 -5.45 17.14 -8.62
C LYS A 64 -4.86 17.24 -7.22
N THR A 65 -5.43 18.12 -6.40
CA THR A 65 -5.01 18.25 -5.01
C THR A 65 -5.55 17.11 -4.15
N PHE A 66 -4.89 16.86 -3.02
CA PHE A 66 -5.37 15.91 -2.04
C PHE A 66 -6.70 16.35 -1.42
N GLU A 67 -6.91 17.64 -1.25
CA GLU A 67 -8.17 18.20 -0.78
C GLU A 67 -9.31 17.93 -1.75
N GLU A 68 -9.09 18.08 -3.08
CA GLU A 68 -10.08 17.72 -4.08
C GLU A 68 -10.48 16.22 -4.01
N LEU A 69 -9.51 15.32 -3.74
CA LEU A 69 -9.80 13.91 -3.53
C LEU A 69 -10.66 13.71 -2.27
N LEU A 70 -10.28 14.32 -1.15
CA LEU A 70 -10.99 14.19 0.11
C LEU A 70 -12.39 14.83 0.10
N SER A 71 -12.65 15.74 -0.82
CA SER A 71 -13.99 16.30 -1.06
C SER A 71 -14.96 15.29 -1.70
N LYS A 72 -14.46 14.17 -2.24
CA LYS A 72 -15.29 13.13 -2.88
C LYS A 72 -15.87 12.20 -1.84
N LYS A 73 -17.15 12.32 -1.59
CA LYS A 73 -17.88 11.47 -0.62
C LYS A 73 -17.76 9.98 -0.93
N GLU A 74 -17.79 9.61 -2.21
CA GLU A 74 -17.59 8.24 -2.68
C GLU A 74 -16.20 7.67 -2.38
N PHE A 75 -15.22 8.50 -2.05
CA PHE A 75 -13.90 8.11 -1.59
C PHE A 75 -13.84 8.06 -0.06
N THR A 76 -14.27 9.10 0.62
CA THR A 76 -14.13 9.22 2.09
C THR A 76 -15.01 8.24 2.85
N ARG A 77 -16.22 7.93 2.35
CA ARG A 77 -17.10 6.93 2.95
C ARG A 77 -16.49 5.53 3.06
N GLU A 78 -15.64 5.14 2.11
CA GLU A 78 -14.98 3.85 2.12
C GLU A 78 -14.09 3.65 3.37
N PHE A 79 -13.54 4.73 3.92
CA PHE A 79 -12.77 4.68 5.16
C PHE A 79 -13.64 4.71 6.41
N THR A 80 -14.71 5.50 6.40
CA THR A 80 -15.56 5.72 7.58
C THR A 80 -16.66 4.68 7.73
N GLU A 81 -17.10 4.05 6.65
CA GLU A 81 -18.18 3.06 6.65
C GLU A 81 -17.72 1.62 6.39
N GLU A 82 -16.68 1.43 5.55
CA GLU A 82 -16.28 0.11 5.07
C GLU A 82 -14.95 -0.40 5.67
N GLY A 83 -14.32 0.38 6.54
CA GLY A 83 -13.06 0.00 7.20
C GLY A 83 -11.88 -0.14 6.25
N LYS A 84 -11.91 0.54 5.10
CA LYS A 84 -10.85 0.47 4.10
C LYS A 84 -9.64 1.32 4.48
N PHE A 85 -8.59 1.26 3.69
CA PHE A 85 -7.25 1.64 4.09
C PHE A 85 -6.54 2.47 3.02
N ALA A 86 -5.70 3.43 3.45
CA ALA A 86 -4.87 4.22 2.57
C ALA A 86 -3.37 4.03 2.84
N CYS A 87 -2.61 3.75 1.80
CA CYS A 87 -1.15 3.82 1.78
C CYS A 87 -0.74 5.12 1.10
N ILE A 88 -0.21 6.08 1.84
CA ILE A 88 0.11 7.41 1.34
C ILE A 88 1.63 7.54 1.17
N GLU A 89 2.12 7.51 -0.07
CA GLU A 89 3.53 7.73 -0.33
C GLU A 89 3.85 9.22 -0.49
N LEU A 90 4.72 9.74 0.38
CA LEU A 90 5.23 11.09 0.26
C LEU A 90 6.48 11.11 -0.61
N LYS A 91 6.40 11.77 -1.76
CA LYS A 91 7.49 11.90 -2.72
C LYS A 91 8.40 13.06 -2.34
N ALA A 92 9.68 12.79 -2.20
CA ALA A 92 10.66 13.85 -2.06
C ALA A 92 10.81 14.63 -3.38
N PRO A 93 11.10 15.95 -3.34
CA PRO A 93 11.31 16.75 -4.53
C PRO A 93 12.55 16.29 -5.30
N HIS A 94 12.52 16.49 -6.61
CA HIS A 94 13.66 16.14 -7.47
C HIS A 94 14.88 17.02 -7.12
N PRO A 95 16.09 16.45 -7.01
CA PRO A 95 17.26 17.25 -6.62
C PRO A 95 17.56 18.43 -7.55
N ASN A 96 17.28 18.31 -8.86
CA ASN A 96 17.52 19.38 -9.84
C ASN A 96 16.51 20.53 -9.74
N SER A 97 15.38 20.37 -9.05
CA SER A 97 14.44 21.46 -8.78
C SER A 97 15.03 22.52 -7.81
N GLY A 98 16.11 22.15 -7.10
CA GLY A 98 16.70 23.00 -6.05
C GLY A 98 15.89 23.07 -4.76
N LYS A 99 14.63 22.64 -4.77
CA LYS A 99 13.76 22.64 -3.59
C LYS A 99 14.26 21.70 -2.51
N ALA A 100 13.92 21.97 -1.27
CA ALA A 100 14.28 21.18 -0.08
C ALA A 100 15.79 20.82 -0.02
N GLY A 101 16.66 21.74 -0.42
CA GLY A 101 18.12 21.56 -0.39
C GLY A 101 18.72 20.78 -1.55
N GLY A 102 17.98 20.49 -2.59
CA GLY A 102 18.46 19.85 -3.81
C GLY A 102 19.26 18.56 -3.53
N TRP A 103 20.50 18.48 -4.03
CA TRP A 103 21.40 17.35 -3.84
C TRP A 103 21.98 17.23 -2.43
N ILE A 104 22.09 18.35 -1.67
CA ILE A 104 22.68 18.38 -0.31
C ILE A 104 21.78 17.75 0.73
N ARG A 105 20.47 17.81 0.52
CA ARG A 105 19.40 17.16 1.32
C ARG A 105 19.30 17.57 2.81
N GLY A 106 20.19 18.09 3.46
CA GLY A 106 20.31 18.46 4.88
C GLY A 106 19.01 18.70 5.68
N ALA A 107 18.98 19.76 6.48
CA ALA A 107 17.80 20.16 7.28
C ALA A 107 16.59 20.52 6.42
N LYS A 108 16.80 21.22 5.30
CA LYS A 108 15.71 21.59 4.37
C LYS A 108 14.90 20.40 3.83
N ARG A 109 15.56 19.25 3.65
CA ARG A 109 14.85 18.01 3.26
C ARG A 109 13.97 17.50 4.39
N LEU A 110 14.42 17.58 5.63
CA LEU A 110 13.61 17.22 6.79
C LEU A 110 12.41 18.16 6.96
N GLU A 111 12.63 19.48 6.83
CA GLU A 111 11.57 20.49 6.92
C GLU A 111 10.47 20.23 5.87
N HIS A 112 10.87 19.94 4.62
CA HIS A 112 9.93 19.61 3.56
C HIS A 112 9.11 18.34 3.89
N MET A 113 9.77 17.26 4.34
CA MET A 113 9.07 16.03 4.71
C MET A 113 8.18 16.22 5.94
N GLN A 114 8.60 17.07 6.91
CA GLN A 114 7.78 17.44 8.06
C GLN A 114 6.52 18.16 7.61
N LYS A 115 6.66 19.17 6.75
CA LYS A 115 5.51 19.91 6.21
C LYS A 115 4.50 18.98 5.53
N MET A 116 4.97 18.06 4.70
CA MET A 116 4.07 17.09 4.04
C MET A 116 3.34 16.20 5.05
N VAL A 117 4.05 15.71 6.09
CA VAL A 117 3.44 14.88 7.14
C VAL A 117 2.38 15.68 7.90
N ASP A 118 2.66 16.94 8.25
CA ASP A 118 1.74 17.79 8.98
C ASP A 118 0.47 18.04 8.14
N LEU A 119 0.63 18.41 6.87
CA LEU A 119 -0.49 18.64 5.95
C LEU A 119 -1.36 17.40 5.74
N VAL A 120 -0.77 16.21 5.62
CA VAL A 120 -1.55 14.96 5.50
C VAL A 120 -2.37 14.72 6.77
N ASN A 121 -1.77 14.88 7.95
CA ASN A 121 -2.49 14.69 9.21
C ASN A 121 -3.63 15.73 9.35
N GLU A 122 -3.37 17.02 9.09
CA GLU A 122 -4.37 18.09 9.12
C GLU A 122 -5.54 17.80 8.17
N SER A 123 -5.25 17.34 6.94
CA SER A 123 -6.29 17.00 5.96
C SER A 123 -7.16 15.82 6.40
N LEU A 124 -6.56 14.77 6.98
CA LEU A 124 -7.28 13.58 7.42
C LEU A 124 -8.02 13.78 8.73
N ASP A 125 -7.50 14.59 9.65
CA ASP A 125 -8.22 14.96 10.87
C ASP A 125 -9.55 15.68 10.55
N SER A 126 -9.61 16.43 9.45
CA SER A 126 -10.82 17.14 9.02
C SER A 126 -11.98 16.23 8.60
N ILE A 127 -11.69 14.97 8.27
CA ILE A 127 -12.67 13.96 7.82
C ILE A 127 -12.79 12.75 8.75
N GLU A 128 -12.25 12.87 9.96
CA GLU A 128 -12.35 11.87 11.03
C GLU A 128 -11.85 10.46 10.65
N ILE A 129 -10.88 10.37 9.74
CA ILE A 129 -10.23 9.10 9.42
C ILE A 129 -9.37 8.66 10.60
N GLY A 130 -9.65 7.47 11.12
CA GLY A 130 -8.91 6.90 12.25
C GLY A 130 -7.41 6.71 11.94
N SER A 131 -6.56 6.87 12.97
CA SER A 131 -5.09 6.75 12.85
C SER A 131 -4.59 5.39 12.35
N THR A 132 -5.44 4.38 12.33
CA THR A 132 -5.16 3.02 11.82
C THR A 132 -5.69 2.78 10.41
N SER A 133 -6.49 3.70 9.85
CA SER A 133 -7.05 3.60 8.50
C SER A 133 -6.10 4.13 7.41
N ALA A 134 -4.95 4.70 7.78
CA ALA A 134 -3.96 5.14 6.82
C ALA A 134 -2.54 5.00 7.37
N VAL A 135 -1.56 4.85 6.46
CA VAL A 135 -0.13 4.91 6.77
C VAL A 135 0.57 5.85 5.81
N ILE A 136 1.46 6.66 6.35
CA ILE A 136 2.38 7.47 5.55
C ILE A 136 3.68 6.71 5.34
N TYR A 137 4.22 6.71 4.13
CA TYR A 137 5.55 6.19 3.90
C TYR A 137 6.32 6.95 2.82
N SER A 138 7.62 6.73 2.75
CA SER A 138 8.46 7.39 1.75
C SER A 138 9.74 6.60 1.53
N PHE A 139 10.33 6.72 0.33
CA PHE A 139 11.72 6.33 0.07
C PHE A 139 12.72 7.27 0.74
N GLU A 140 12.31 8.51 1.06
CA GLU A 140 13.18 9.47 1.72
C GLU A 140 13.37 9.10 3.21
N LYS A 141 14.61 8.79 3.59
CA LYS A 141 14.93 8.35 4.95
C LYS A 141 14.61 9.38 6.05
N LYS A 142 14.51 10.67 5.69
CA LYS A 142 14.15 11.74 6.62
C LYS A 142 12.74 11.62 7.17
N ILE A 143 11.87 10.85 6.49
CA ILE A 143 10.50 10.58 6.97
C ILE A 143 10.47 10.01 8.40
N LEU A 144 11.45 9.19 8.77
CA LEU A 144 11.53 8.63 10.12
C LEU A 144 12.02 9.63 11.19
N GLN A 145 12.49 10.81 10.79
CA GLN A 145 12.96 11.87 11.68
C GLN A 145 11.92 12.96 11.90
N THR A 146 10.76 12.88 11.24
CA THR A 146 9.65 13.80 11.43
C THR A 146 9.09 13.67 12.83
N LYS A 147 8.71 14.81 13.42
CA LYS A 147 8.04 14.88 14.72
C LYS A 147 6.56 14.57 14.52
N ARG A 148 5.97 13.80 15.42
CA ARG A 148 4.57 13.39 15.35
C ARG A 148 3.94 13.42 16.73
N LYS A 149 2.65 13.75 16.78
CA LYS A 149 1.81 13.59 17.96
C LYS A 149 1.38 12.11 18.09
N ALA A 150 0.83 11.73 19.24
CA ALA A 150 0.34 10.36 19.44
C ALA A 150 -0.86 10.01 18.53
N SER A 151 -1.68 11.03 18.19
CA SER A 151 -2.83 10.90 17.28
C SER A 151 -2.47 10.84 15.81
N ASP A 152 -1.25 11.28 15.44
CA ASP A 152 -0.83 11.33 14.04
C ASP A 152 -0.71 9.93 13.43
N LEU A 153 -0.87 9.86 12.11
CA LEU A 153 -0.68 8.65 11.34
C LEU A 153 0.68 8.01 11.59
N LYS A 154 0.71 6.70 11.60
CA LYS A 154 1.97 5.94 11.66
C LYS A 154 2.79 6.16 10.38
N VAL A 155 4.11 6.13 10.54
CA VAL A 155 5.04 6.33 9.44
C VAL A 155 5.90 5.09 9.23
N SER A 156 6.04 4.69 7.97
CA SER A 156 6.95 3.63 7.54
C SER A 156 7.96 4.17 6.52
N ARG A 157 9.04 3.44 6.32
CA ARG A 157 10.02 3.76 5.31
C ARG A 157 10.02 2.70 4.24
N LEU A 158 9.82 3.13 3.00
CA LEU A 158 10.14 2.34 1.82
C LEU A 158 11.65 2.12 1.74
N MET A 159 12.05 0.86 1.60
CA MET A 159 13.46 0.56 1.39
C MET A 159 13.73 0.51 -0.11
N PRO A 160 14.58 1.38 -0.62
CA PRO A 160 14.87 1.38 -2.04
C PRO A 160 15.69 0.15 -2.38
N TYR A 161 15.15 -0.69 -3.24
CA TYR A 161 15.96 -1.56 -4.08
C TYR A 161 16.40 -0.81 -5.35
N LEU A 162 15.81 0.35 -5.59
CA LEU A 162 16.14 1.27 -6.67
C LEU A 162 16.68 2.59 -6.11
N ARG A 163 17.60 3.20 -6.82
CA ARG A 163 17.95 4.60 -6.60
C ARG A 163 16.81 5.45 -7.17
N GLN A 164 16.34 6.43 -6.38
CA GLN A 164 15.18 7.25 -6.76
C GLN A 164 15.36 8.11 -8.02
N TRP A 165 16.61 8.40 -8.39
CA TRP A 165 16.94 9.37 -9.43
C TRP A 165 17.88 8.78 -10.46
N GLY A 166 17.71 9.17 -11.71
CA GLY A 166 18.48 8.72 -12.85
C GLY A 166 17.67 7.85 -13.82
N ASN A 167 18.29 7.37 -14.87
CA ASN A 167 17.66 6.42 -15.78
C ASN A 167 17.51 5.02 -15.12
N GLU A 168 16.69 4.16 -15.67
CA GLU A 168 16.35 2.84 -15.12
C GLU A 168 17.59 1.98 -14.85
N PHE A 169 18.54 1.96 -15.79
CA PHE A 169 19.78 1.20 -15.63
C PHE A 169 20.61 1.69 -14.44
N SER A 170 20.78 3.01 -14.29
CA SER A 170 21.53 3.59 -13.16
C SER A 170 20.79 3.41 -11.84
N GLN A 171 19.46 3.49 -11.84
CA GLN A 171 18.64 3.27 -10.65
C GLN A 171 18.84 1.85 -10.11
N ARG A 172 18.79 0.85 -10.97
CA ARG A 172 18.95 -0.56 -10.58
C ARG A 172 20.39 -0.91 -10.21
N THR A 173 21.36 -0.52 -11.05
CA THR A 173 22.75 -0.92 -10.88
C THR A 173 23.37 -0.31 -9.61
N LEU A 174 23.13 0.98 -9.38
CA LEU A 174 23.66 1.68 -8.19
C LEU A 174 22.91 1.33 -6.90
N ALA A 175 21.77 0.69 -6.99
CA ALA A 175 21.03 0.20 -5.82
C ALA A 175 21.50 -1.19 -5.36
N ILE A 176 22.23 -1.97 -6.19
CA ILE A 176 22.68 -3.33 -5.85
C ILE A 176 23.39 -3.41 -4.49
N PRO A 177 24.38 -2.58 -4.15
CA PRO A 177 25.05 -2.66 -2.85
C PRO A 177 24.09 -2.43 -1.68
N SER A 178 23.19 -1.46 -1.81
CA SER A 178 22.17 -1.20 -0.79
C SER A 178 21.21 -2.37 -0.63
N TYR A 179 20.83 -2.99 -1.72
CA TYR A 179 19.97 -4.15 -1.77
C TYR A 179 20.59 -5.37 -1.06
N VAL A 180 21.84 -5.68 -1.39
CA VAL A 180 22.59 -6.80 -0.78
C VAL A 180 22.78 -6.60 0.74
N MET A 181 23.06 -5.36 1.17
CA MET A 181 23.28 -5.04 2.58
C MET A 181 21.97 -4.99 3.40
N ASN A 182 20.83 -4.81 2.77
CA ASN A 182 19.53 -4.68 3.42
C ASN A 182 18.62 -5.87 3.05
N SER A 183 18.92 -7.04 3.58
CA SER A 183 18.01 -8.19 3.44
C SER A 183 16.64 -7.89 4.08
N LEU A 184 15.59 -8.52 3.57
CA LEU A 184 14.22 -8.32 4.07
C LEU A 184 14.10 -8.49 5.61
N PRO A 185 14.73 -9.51 6.25
CA PRO A 185 14.72 -9.61 7.70
C PRO A 185 15.31 -8.39 8.43
N ARG A 186 16.42 -7.84 7.91
CA ARG A 186 17.02 -6.62 8.47
C ARG A 186 16.13 -5.40 8.31
N LEU A 187 15.39 -5.33 7.19
CA LEU A 187 14.45 -4.25 6.94
C LEU A 187 13.27 -4.32 7.91
N MET A 188 12.71 -5.51 8.10
CA MET A 188 11.65 -5.73 9.10
C MET A 188 12.09 -5.32 10.50
N GLU A 189 13.27 -5.75 10.91
CA GLU A 189 13.82 -5.39 12.23
C GLU A 189 13.99 -3.88 12.39
N LYS A 190 14.52 -3.20 11.38
CA LYS A 190 14.67 -1.73 11.38
C LYS A 190 13.33 -1.02 11.48
N ASN A 191 12.32 -1.46 10.70
CA ASN A 191 11.00 -0.85 10.75
C ASN A 191 10.33 -1.07 12.12
N LYS A 192 10.37 -2.28 12.65
CA LYS A 192 9.87 -2.57 14.01
C LYS A 192 10.52 -1.67 15.06
N LYS A 193 11.86 -1.55 15.02
CA LYS A 193 12.62 -0.70 15.95
C LYS A 193 12.24 0.78 15.84
N ASN A 194 11.83 1.23 14.67
CA ASN A 194 11.40 2.61 14.42
C ASN A 194 9.90 2.84 14.70
N GLY A 195 9.19 1.85 15.22
CA GLY A 195 7.75 1.95 15.48
C GLY A 195 6.88 2.00 14.22
N SER A 196 7.41 1.56 13.08
CA SER A 196 6.62 1.48 11.84
C SER A 196 5.60 0.33 11.95
N PRO A 197 4.33 0.53 11.53
CA PRO A 197 3.29 -0.49 11.69
C PRO A 197 3.42 -1.62 10.67
N MET A 198 4.09 -1.37 9.55
CA MET A 198 4.22 -2.32 8.45
C MET A 198 5.52 -2.08 7.67
N LEU A 199 5.92 -3.05 6.85
CA LEU A 199 7.04 -2.93 5.92
C LEU A 199 6.52 -2.89 4.48
N PRO A 200 6.60 -1.74 3.79
CA PRO A 200 6.44 -1.71 2.34
C PRO A 200 7.66 -2.38 1.67
N CYS A 201 7.41 -3.34 0.78
CA CYS A 201 8.44 -4.22 0.24
C CYS A 201 8.26 -4.41 -1.26
N ALA A 202 9.35 -4.29 -2.03
CA ALA A 202 9.32 -4.68 -3.42
C ALA A 202 9.27 -6.21 -3.57
N LEU A 203 8.51 -6.70 -4.56
CA LEU A 203 8.33 -8.13 -4.83
C LEU A 203 9.67 -8.86 -5.02
N GLU A 204 10.67 -8.20 -5.57
CA GLU A 204 11.99 -8.77 -5.82
C GLU A 204 12.71 -9.25 -4.54
N TYR A 205 12.31 -8.75 -3.37
CA TYR A 205 12.81 -9.28 -2.09
C TYR A 205 12.25 -10.67 -1.75
N LEU A 206 11.13 -11.05 -2.34
CA LEU A 206 10.38 -12.26 -2.04
C LEU A 206 10.42 -13.28 -3.19
N ASP A 207 10.49 -12.77 -4.42
CA ASP A 207 10.52 -13.58 -5.63
C ASP A 207 11.58 -13.05 -6.61
N GLY A 208 12.17 -13.95 -7.39
CA GLY A 208 13.17 -13.61 -8.38
C GLY A 208 14.63 -13.80 -7.95
N TYR A 209 15.56 -13.34 -8.79
CA TYR A 209 17.01 -13.58 -8.66
C TYR A 209 17.64 -12.90 -7.43
N THR A 210 17.05 -11.84 -6.93
CA THR A 210 17.54 -11.11 -5.77
C THR A 210 17.50 -11.93 -4.48
N ARG A 211 16.68 -12.96 -4.44
CA ARG A 211 16.67 -13.99 -3.41
C ARG A 211 18.03 -14.67 -3.26
N PHE A 212 18.76 -14.84 -4.34
CA PHE A 212 20.09 -15.44 -4.34
C PHE A 212 21.19 -14.51 -3.80
N LEU A 213 20.98 -13.20 -3.89
CA LEU A 213 21.92 -12.21 -3.36
C LEU A 213 21.83 -12.04 -1.84
N ASN A 214 20.78 -12.55 -1.22
CA ASN A 214 20.58 -12.53 0.23
C ASN A 214 21.20 -13.77 0.90
N ILE A 215 22.49 -13.94 0.78
CA ILE A 215 23.22 -15.11 1.31
C ILE A 215 22.91 -15.30 2.81
N GLY A 216 22.39 -16.48 3.15
CA GLY A 216 22.04 -16.84 4.53
C GLY A 216 20.75 -16.26 5.07
N THR A 217 20.10 -15.31 4.38
CA THR A 217 18.89 -14.62 4.85
C THR A 217 17.74 -14.66 3.84
N SER A 218 17.87 -15.46 2.79
CA SER A 218 16.83 -15.60 1.77
C SER A 218 15.48 -16.04 2.36
N VAL A 219 14.44 -15.32 2.00
CA VAL A 219 13.04 -15.58 2.33
C VAL A 219 12.21 -15.56 1.04
N GLY A 220 10.96 -16.01 1.06
CA GLY A 220 10.12 -16.03 -0.13
C GLY A 220 8.67 -16.33 0.22
N ILE A 221 7.86 -16.49 -0.83
CA ILE A 221 6.41 -16.68 -0.72
C ILE A 221 5.98 -18.14 -0.88
N ASP A 222 6.92 -19.08 -0.92
CA ASP A 222 6.63 -20.51 -1.04
C ASP A 222 7.57 -21.38 -0.21
N GLY A 223 7.15 -22.60 0.06
CA GLY A 223 7.91 -23.69 0.65
C GLY A 223 8.71 -23.28 1.90
N LYS A 224 9.96 -23.74 2.00
CA LYS A 224 10.87 -23.44 3.13
C LYS A 224 11.19 -21.96 3.31
N TYR A 225 11.14 -21.19 2.22
CA TYR A 225 11.41 -19.75 2.25
C TYR A 225 10.26 -18.99 2.89
N LEU A 226 9.00 -19.39 2.63
CA LEU A 226 7.82 -18.86 3.31
C LEU A 226 7.83 -19.22 4.79
N GLN A 227 8.14 -20.45 5.16
CA GLN A 227 8.25 -20.86 6.56
C GLN A 227 9.28 -20.00 7.31
N LYS A 228 10.42 -19.70 6.66
CA LYS A 228 11.45 -18.81 7.21
C LYS A 228 10.93 -17.36 7.34
N LEU A 229 10.25 -16.84 6.31
CA LEU A 229 9.62 -15.52 6.34
C LEU A 229 8.65 -15.40 7.51
N ASN A 230 7.72 -16.35 7.65
CA ASN A 230 6.70 -16.34 8.71
C ASN A 230 7.32 -16.40 10.11
N ARG A 231 8.38 -17.19 10.30
CA ARG A 231 9.14 -17.24 11.57
C ARG A 231 9.78 -15.89 11.92
N LEU A 232 10.39 -15.24 10.93
CA LEU A 232 11.12 -13.98 11.13
C LEU A 232 10.17 -12.79 11.34
N ARG A 233 9.07 -12.72 10.58
CA ARG A 233 8.11 -11.63 10.72
C ARG A 233 7.23 -11.74 11.96
N GLY A 234 6.83 -12.97 12.35
CA GLY A 234 5.97 -13.20 13.49
C GLY A 234 4.64 -12.44 13.43
N GLY A 235 4.02 -12.44 12.23
CA GLY A 235 2.80 -11.69 11.96
C GLY A 235 3.00 -10.23 11.58
N TYR A 236 4.23 -9.69 11.67
CA TYR A 236 4.49 -8.30 11.26
C TYR A 236 4.08 -8.06 9.80
N PRO A 237 3.27 -7.02 9.53
CA PRO A 237 2.71 -6.78 8.20
C PRO A 237 3.78 -6.47 7.16
N VAL A 238 3.67 -7.11 6.00
CA VAL A 238 4.50 -6.81 4.82
C VAL A 238 3.59 -6.52 3.65
N TYR A 239 3.73 -5.35 3.07
CA TYR A 239 2.96 -4.85 1.94
C TYR A 239 3.83 -4.88 0.69
N VAL A 240 3.39 -5.61 -0.33
CA VAL A 240 4.23 -5.98 -1.48
C VAL A 240 3.76 -5.31 -2.74
N TRP A 241 4.68 -4.61 -3.42
CA TRP A 241 4.44 -4.04 -4.74
C TRP A 241 5.50 -4.53 -5.76
N PRO A 242 5.18 -4.58 -7.06
CA PRO A 242 3.82 -4.62 -7.60
C PRO A 242 3.13 -5.94 -7.27
N GLY A 243 1.85 -5.86 -6.92
CA GLY A 243 0.99 -7.02 -6.80
C GLY A 243 0.46 -7.40 -8.18
N LYS A 244 1.04 -8.42 -8.79
CA LYS A 244 0.61 -8.91 -10.10
C LYS A 244 -0.56 -9.89 -9.93
N PRO A 245 -1.56 -9.91 -10.84
CA PRO A 245 -2.68 -10.86 -10.76
C PRO A 245 -2.24 -12.32 -10.60
N GLU A 246 -1.11 -12.72 -11.21
CA GLU A 246 -0.55 -14.08 -11.11
C GLU A 246 -0.09 -14.43 -9.70
N LEU A 247 0.19 -13.43 -8.87
CA LEU A 247 0.75 -13.59 -7.53
C LEU A 247 -0.22 -13.21 -6.41
N GLU A 248 -1.35 -12.58 -6.71
CA GLU A 248 -2.32 -12.10 -5.70
C GLU A 248 -2.67 -13.21 -4.70
N ARG A 249 -3.07 -14.38 -5.21
CA ARG A 249 -3.42 -15.52 -4.37
C ARG A 249 -2.26 -16.02 -3.53
N LYS A 250 -1.06 -16.14 -4.11
CA LYS A 250 0.14 -16.57 -3.37
C LYS A 250 0.55 -15.59 -2.28
N LEU A 251 0.45 -14.29 -2.55
CA LEU A 251 0.74 -13.26 -1.55
C LEU A 251 -0.25 -13.37 -0.39
N TRP A 252 -1.52 -13.51 -0.70
CA TRP A 252 -2.57 -13.67 0.30
C TRP A 252 -2.39 -14.95 1.13
N GLU A 253 -2.18 -16.10 0.51
CA GLU A 253 -1.90 -17.38 1.19
C GLU A 253 -0.63 -17.32 2.05
N ALA A 254 0.33 -16.49 1.67
CA ALA A 254 1.53 -16.21 2.46
C ALA A 254 1.28 -15.25 3.64
N GLY A 255 0.09 -14.69 3.78
CA GLY A 255 -0.26 -13.68 4.77
C GLY A 255 0.38 -12.33 4.49
N LEU A 256 0.48 -11.94 3.22
CA LEU A 256 1.08 -10.69 2.77
C LEU A 256 0.02 -9.84 2.05
N THR A 257 0.04 -8.54 2.31
CA THR A 257 -0.80 -7.59 1.60
C THR A 257 -0.20 -7.30 0.22
N GLY A 258 -1.01 -7.43 -0.84
CA GLY A 258 -0.60 -7.14 -2.20
C GLY A 258 -1.10 -5.78 -2.67
N MET A 259 -0.22 -4.96 -3.25
CA MET A 259 -0.58 -3.72 -3.94
C MET A 259 -0.75 -4.05 -5.42
N SER A 260 -2.00 -4.28 -5.85
CA SER A 260 -2.33 -4.78 -7.18
C SER A 260 -2.31 -3.68 -8.24
N ASP A 261 -1.78 -4.02 -9.41
CA ASP A 261 -1.68 -3.14 -10.57
C ASP A 261 -2.88 -3.26 -11.53
N ASP A 262 -3.87 -4.09 -11.22
CA ASP A 262 -5.04 -4.29 -12.09
C ASP A 262 -6.33 -4.50 -11.30
N PHE A 263 -7.22 -3.52 -11.40
CA PHE A 263 -8.59 -3.55 -10.87
C PHE A 263 -9.64 -3.44 -11.98
N SER A 264 -9.33 -4.02 -13.16
CA SER A 264 -10.35 -4.18 -14.19
C SER A 264 -11.55 -4.99 -13.64
N PRO A 265 -12.78 -4.47 -13.73
CA PRO A 265 -13.98 -5.22 -13.34
C PRO A 265 -14.16 -6.52 -14.12
N GLU A 266 -13.51 -6.62 -15.27
CA GLU A 266 -13.59 -7.79 -16.17
C GLU A 266 -12.54 -8.86 -15.82
N LEU A 267 -11.56 -8.55 -14.96
CA LEU A 267 -10.55 -9.52 -14.50
C LEU A 267 -11.14 -10.41 -13.41
N VAL A 268 -12.02 -11.30 -13.79
CA VAL A 268 -12.65 -12.29 -12.90
C VAL A 268 -11.95 -13.65 -12.92
N THR A 269 -11.09 -13.88 -13.90
CA THR A 269 -10.28 -15.11 -14.04
C THR A 269 -8.81 -14.74 -14.00
N LEU A 270 -8.06 -15.36 -13.07
CA LEU A 270 -6.61 -15.19 -12.98
C LEU A 270 -5.90 -15.89 -14.14
N PRO A 271 -4.65 -15.51 -14.47
CA PRO A 271 -3.82 -16.22 -15.44
C PRO A 271 -3.64 -17.72 -15.13
N SER A 272 -3.76 -18.11 -13.87
CA SER A 272 -3.77 -19.52 -13.44
C SER A 272 -5.01 -20.31 -13.89
N GLY A 273 -6.05 -19.62 -14.37
CA GLY A 273 -7.33 -20.21 -14.78
C GLY A 273 -8.39 -20.30 -13.67
N HIS A 274 -8.04 -19.94 -12.44
CA HIS A 274 -8.97 -19.91 -11.30
C HIS A 274 -9.71 -18.58 -11.19
N ALA A 275 -10.85 -18.57 -10.50
CA ALA A 275 -11.55 -17.34 -10.18
C ALA A 275 -10.69 -16.42 -9.30
N ARG A 276 -10.73 -15.11 -9.58
CA ARG A 276 -9.96 -14.14 -8.84
C ARG A 276 -10.49 -14.00 -7.41
N TRP A 277 -9.58 -14.14 -6.43
CA TRP A 277 -9.92 -13.76 -5.07
C TRP A 277 -10.20 -12.24 -5.00
N SER A 278 -11.32 -11.88 -4.40
CA SER A 278 -11.75 -10.49 -4.26
C SER A 278 -12.48 -10.23 -2.95
N ARG A 279 -12.33 -11.12 -1.97
CA ARG A 279 -12.91 -10.93 -0.64
C ARG A 279 -12.15 -9.87 0.12
N PRO A 280 -12.86 -8.99 0.85
CA PRO A 280 -12.24 -8.05 1.77
C PRO A 280 -11.50 -8.73 2.90
N ALA A 281 -10.60 -8.00 3.53
CA ALA A 281 -9.79 -8.47 4.66
C ALA A 281 -10.62 -8.95 5.85
N THR A 282 -11.87 -8.51 6.00
CA THR A 282 -12.82 -8.96 7.02
C THR A 282 -13.30 -10.39 6.82
N GLN A 283 -13.17 -10.93 5.62
CA GLN A 283 -13.61 -12.29 5.27
C GLN A 283 -12.44 -13.07 4.68
N PRO A 284 -11.53 -13.60 5.51
CA PRO A 284 -10.41 -14.39 5.03
C PRO A 284 -10.91 -15.66 4.36
N LEU A 285 -10.36 -15.99 3.19
CA LEU A 285 -10.70 -17.22 2.48
C LEU A 285 -10.39 -18.45 3.34
N SER A 286 -11.39 -19.31 3.52
CA SER A 286 -11.22 -20.65 4.07
C SER A 286 -10.73 -21.61 2.99
N ASN A 287 -10.35 -22.82 3.37
CA ASN A 287 -10.04 -23.88 2.40
C ASN A 287 -11.26 -24.23 1.54
N ASP A 288 -12.46 -24.21 2.12
CA ASP A 288 -13.71 -24.45 1.41
C ASP A 288 -14.01 -23.35 0.36
N ASP A 289 -13.71 -22.09 0.70
CA ASP A 289 -13.85 -20.98 -0.24
C ASP A 289 -12.86 -21.13 -1.42
N LEU A 290 -11.63 -21.52 -1.13
CA LEU A 290 -10.63 -21.81 -2.16
C LEU A 290 -11.07 -22.95 -3.08
N GLU A 291 -11.61 -24.03 -2.53
CA GLU A 291 -12.14 -25.15 -3.29
C GLU A 291 -13.33 -24.73 -4.18
N LYS A 292 -14.25 -23.90 -3.65
CA LYS A 292 -15.35 -23.33 -4.43
C LYS A 292 -14.83 -22.51 -5.62
N LEU A 293 -13.85 -21.63 -5.39
CA LEU A 293 -13.26 -20.82 -6.45
C LEU A 293 -12.52 -21.66 -7.49
N ASP A 294 -11.80 -22.68 -7.06
CA ASP A 294 -10.98 -23.53 -7.93
C ASP A 294 -11.81 -24.52 -8.76
N SER A 295 -12.96 -24.95 -8.23
CA SER A 295 -13.89 -25.86 -8.92
C SER A 295 -14.90 -25.13 -9.81
N THR A 296 -15.01 -23.80 -9.73
CA THR A 296 -15.97 -23.03 -10.53
C THR A 296 -15.53 -22.96 -11.99
N PRO A 297 -16.38 -23.32 -12.98
CA PRO A 297 -16.09 -23.12 -14.39
C PRO A 297 -15.88 -21.64 -14.74
N LYS A 298 -15.02 -21.36 -15.73
CA LYS A 298 -14.62 -19.98 -16.10
C LYS A 298 -15.80 -19.07 -16.43
N GLU A 299 -16.80 -19.60 -17.09
CA GLU A 299 -18.02 -18.90 -17.47
C GLU A 299 -18.86 -18.42 -16.27
N HIS A 300 -18.66 -19.02 -15.10
CA HIS A 300 -19.38 -18.69 -13.86
C HIS A 300 -18.51 -17.95 -12.83
N HIS A 301 -17.28 -17.56 -13.17
CA HIS A 301 -16.39 -16.86 -12.23
C HIS A 301 -16.98 -15.54 -11.74
N ALA A 302 -17.57 -14.74 -12.63
CA ALA A 302 -18.18 -13.46 -12.26
C ALA A 302 -19.34 -13.66 -11.26
N GLU A 303 -20.24 -14.60 -11.55
CA GLU A 303 -21.38 -14.91 -10.69
C GLU A 303 -20.93 -15.40 -9.31
N LYS A 304 -19.94 -16.29 -9.27
CA LYS A 304 -19.40 -16.82 -8.02
C LYS A 304 -18.73 -15.76 -7.16
N ILE A 305 -17.95 -14.88 -7.77
CA ILE A 305 -17.30 -13.76 -7.07
C ILE A 305 -18.37 -12.82 -6.49
N ASP A 306 -19.41 -12.50 -7.25
CA ASP A 306 -20.50 -11.64 -6.78
C ASP A 306 -21.35 -12.29 -5.68
N GLU A 307 -21.57 -13.62 -5.75
CA GLU A 307 -22.19 -14.40 -4.68
C GLU A 307 -21.37 -14.30 -3.38
N MET A 308 -20.08 -14.57 -3.47
CA MET A 308 -19.19 -14.55 -2.31
C MET A 308 -19.04 -13.15 -1.69
N LYS A 309 -19.06 -12.10 -2.52
CA LYS A 309 -19.03 -10.69 -2.05
C LYS A 309 -20.27 -10.32 -1.26
N ARG A 310 -21.45 -10.81 -1.64
CA ARG A 310 -22.72 -10.54 -0.92
C ARG A 310 -22.77 -11.16 0.48
N GLU A 311 -21.94 -12.15 0.75
CA GLU A 311 -21.81 -12.77 2.07
C GLU A 311 -20.87 -12.03 3.02
N VAL A 312 -20.22 -10.95 2.55
CA VAL A 312 -19.26 -10.19 3.34
C VAL A 312 -19.96 -9.19 4.23
N THR A 313 -19.67 -9.24 5.52
CA THR A 313 -20.10 -8.23 6.49
C THR A 313 -19.04 -7.12 6.57
N PRO A 314 -19.40 -5.84 6.40
CA PRO A 314 -18.48 -4.73 6.64
C PRO A 314 -17.91 -4.73 8.06
N TRP A 315 -16.67 -4.29 8.23
CA TRP A 315 -16.05 -4.27 9.55
C TRP A 315 -16.80 -3.39 10.56
N SER A 316 -17.35 -2.28 10.09
CA SER A 316 -18.17 -1.36 10.91
C SER A 316 -19.42 -2.01 11.51
N GLU A 317 -19.95 -3.05 10.86
CA GLU A 317 -21.11 -3.80 11.34
C GLU A 317 -20.76 -4.92 12.33
N PHE A 318 -19.45 -5.23 12.51
CA PHE A 318 -19.03 -6.23 13.49
C PHE A 318 -19.27 -5.72 14.91
N SER A 319 -19.89 -6.56 15.73
CA SER A 319 -19.93 -6.37 17.19
C SER A 319 -18.52 -6.55 17.78
N ASP A 320 -18.31 -6.05 18.99
CA ASP A 320 -17.04 -6.24 19.70
C ASP A 320 -16.67 -7.71 19.86
N PHE A 321 -17.66 -8.57 20.06
CA PHE A 321 -17.43 -10.02 20.15
C PHE A 321 -16.90 -10.60 18.83
N GLU A 322 -17.46 -10.18 17.69
CA GLU A 322 -17.02 -10.61 16.36
C GLU A 322 -15.63 -10.08 16.04
N ARG A 323 -15.32 -8.83 16.40
CA ARG A 323 -13.96 -8.25 16.24
C ARG A 323 -12.92 -9.00 17.06
N ILE A 324 -13.26 -9.38 18.28
CA ILE A 324 -12.41 -10.20 19.15
C ILE A 324 -12.20 -11.58 18.53
N ALA A 325 -13.27 -12.24 18.08
CA ALA A 325 -13.19 -13.55 17.45
C ALA A 325 -12.34 -13.52 16.18
N PHE A 326 -12.54 -12.52 15.29
CA PHE A 326 -11.76 -12.27 14.11
C PHE A 326 -10.26 -12.10 14.45
N THR A 327 -9.95 -11.25 15.40
CA THR A 327 -8.57 -10.99 15.84
C THR A 327 -7.89 -12.27 16.34
N LYS A 328 -8.59 -13.09 17.12
CA LYS A 328 -8.09 -14.39 17.61
C LYS A 328 -7.82 -15.37 16.47
N ASP A 329 -8.72 -15.47 15.51
CA ASP A 329 -8.55 -16.34 14.34
C ASP A 329 -7.34 -15.94 13.51
N TRP A 330 -7.15 -14.64 13.29
CA TRP A 330 -6.01 -14.13 12.54
C TRP A 330 -4.69 -14.30 13.28
N ILE A 331 -4.66 -14.04 14.60
CA ILE A 331 -3.50 -14.31 15.46
C ILE A 331 -3.08 -15.78 15.31
N LYS A 332 -4.03 -16.70 15.41
CA LYS A 332 -3.78 -18.14 15.29
C LYS A 332 -3.31 -18.52 13.87
N ARG A 333 -3.99 -18.03 12.86
CA ARG A 333 -3.74 -18.37 11.44
C ARG A 333 -2.37 -17.88 10.97
N TRP A 334 -2.00 -16.64 11.33
CA TRP A 334 -0.81 -15.97 10.84
C TRP A 334 0.32 -15.85 11.84
N GLY A 335 0.12 -16.37 13.04
CA GLY A 335 1.13 -16.38 14.10
C GLY A 335 1.53 -14.98 14.55
N TRP A 336 0.56 -14.06 14.71
CA TRP A 336 0.84 -12.73 15.22
C TRP A 336 1.43 -12.78 16.64
N LYS A 337 2.43 -11.94 16.89
CA LYS A 337 3.14 -11.91 18.18
C LYS A 337 2.71 -10.75 19.07
N ARG A 338 1.95 -9.81 18.54
CA ARG A 338 1.36 -8.76 19.36
C ARG A 338 0.29 -9.35 20.25
N LYS A 339 0.11 -8.74 21.41
CA LYS A 339 -0.97 -9.12 22.31
C LYS A 339 -2.31 -8.71 21.70
N GLU A 340 -3.32 -9.52 21.96
CA GLU A 340 -4.68 -9.26 21.49
C GLU A 340 -5.20 -7.91 21.99
N GLU A 341 -4.93 -7.60 23.26
CA GLU A 341 -5.35 -6.35 23.90
C GLU A 341 -4.75 -5.12 23.17
N ASP A 342 -3.44 -5.17 22.87
CA ASP A 342 -2.74 -4.08 22.17
C ASP A 342 -3.28 -3.88 20.74
N ILE A 343 -3.75 -4.94 20.09
CA ILE A 343 -4.35 -4.87 18.76
C ILE A 343 -5.73 -4.23 18.84
N LEU A 344 -6.56 -4.69 19.77
CA LEU A 344 -7.93 -4.20 19.95
C LEU A 344 -7.97 -2.73 20.39
N GLU A 345 -6.96 -2.27 21.12
CA GLU A 345 -6.83 -0.86 21.49
C GLU A 345 -6.54 0.06 20.28
N GLU A 346 -5.85 -0.46 19.25
CA GLU A 346 -5.48 0.33 18.06
C GLU A 346 -6.57 0.39 17.00
N VAL A 347 -7.53 -0.54 17.01
CA VAL A 347 -8.57 -0.58 15.97
C VAL A 347 -9.81 0.18 16.41
N SER A 348 -10.36 0.96 15.50
CA SER A 348 -11.64 1.62 15.68
C SER A 348 -12.77 0.80 15.05
N GLU A 349 -14.01 1.25 15.21
CA GLU A 349 -15.17 0.65 14.53
C GLU A 349 -14.97 0.55 13.01
N ASN A 350 -14.24 1.49 12.42
CA ASN A 350 -14.07 1.63 10.98
C ASN A 350 -12.68 1.20 10.48
N SER A 351 -11.85 0.57 11.30
CA SER A 351 -10.51 0.14 10.88
C SER A 351 -10.15 -1.26 11.31
N LEU A 352 -9.47 -1.99 10.44
CA LEU A 352 -8.96 -3.33 10.67
C LEU A 352 -7.55 -3.27 11.28
N PRO A 353 -7.13 -4.31 12.05
CA PRO A 353 -5.75 -4.44 12.48
C PRO A 353 -4.77 -4.34 11.31
N TRP A 354 -3.61 -3.73 11.55
CA TRP A 354 -2.54 -3.61 10.54
C TRP A 354 -2.11 -4.95 9.96
N GLU A 355 -2.17 -5.98 10.76
CA GLU A 355 -1.79 -7.34 10.46
C GLU A 355 -2.77 -8.05 9.52
N SER A 356 -3.97 -7.53 9.32
CA SER A 356 -4.95 -8.10 8.39
C SER A 356 -4.44 -8.03 6.95
N VAL A 357 -4.52 -9.16 6.25
CA VAL A 357 -4.07 -9.25 4.85
C VAL A 357 -5.10 -8.61 3.94
N ARG A 358 -4.62 -7.74 3.06
CA ARG A 358 -5.46 -6.91 2.18
C ARG A 358 -5.03 -7.00 0.72
N ILE A 359 -5.92 -6.62 -0.17
CA ILE A 359 -5.58 -6.26 -1.54
C ILE A 359 -5.76 -4.75 -1.65
N VAL A 360 -4.69 -4.05 -2.03
CA VAL A 360 -4.64 -2.59 -2.11
C VAL A 360 -4.46 -2.17 -3.56
N GLY A 361 -5.22 -1.19 -4.01
CA GLY A 361 -5.10 -0.64 -5.36
C GLY A 361 -3.85 0.24 -5.47
N HIS A 362 -2.83 -0.21 -6.21
CA HIS A 362 -1.60 0.53 -6.44
C HIS A 362 -1.87 1.73 -7.35
N ARG A 363 -1.68 2.95 -6.85
CA ARG A 363 -2.04 4.21 -7.49
C ARG A 363 -3.51 4.27 -7.93
N GLY A 364 -4.38 3.66 -7.12
CA GLY A 364 -5.79 3.49 -7.39
C GLY A 364 -6.10 2.20 -8.14
N SER A 365 -6.46 2.30 -9.43
CA SER A 365 -6.84 1.14 -10.26
C SER A 365 -5.68 0.37 -10.86
N GLY A 366 -4.46 0.72 -10.48
CA GLY A 366 -3.22 0.15 -11.00
C GLY A 366 -2.47 1.09 -11.94
N LYS A 367 -1.21 0.78 -12.21
CA LYS A 367 -0.33 1.58 -13.06
C LYS A 367 -0.85 1.70 -14.49
N THR A 368 -0.71 2.89 -15.07
CA THR A 368 -0.97 3.18 -16.48
C THR A 368 0.28 3.53 -17.28
N HIS A 369 1.36 3.91 -16.59
CA HIS A 369 2.65 4.18 -17.21
C HIS A 369 3.62 3.02 -16.97
N GLY A 370 4.29 2.57 -18.05
CA GLY A 370 5.43 1.66 -17.94
C GLY A 370 6.61 2.33 -17.23
N TRP A 371 7.49 1.52 -16.68
CA TRP A 371 8.81 1.97 -16.21
C TRP A 371 9.68 2.34 -17.39
#